data_7f33fc0dd1d19c46452d812f959e6a8b
#
_entry.id   7f33fc0dd1d19c46452d812f959e6a8b
#
_cell.length_a   1.000
_cell.length_b   1.000
_cell.length_c   1.000
_cell.angle_alpha   90.00
_cell.angle_beta   90.00
_cell.angle_gamma   90.00
#
_symmetry.space_group_name_H-M   'P 1'
#
loop_
_entity.id
_entity.type
_entity.pdbx_description
1 polymer ?
#
loop_
_entity_poly.entity_id
_entity_poly.type
_entity_poly.pdbx_seq_one_letter_code
_entity_poly.pdbx_strand_id
1 'polypeptide(L)'
;MKGAKHILVVDDDPGIGAMLTKALARHGYLVDAATSADDALLKAETTRYDAALVDLVMPGRDGADLSETLRRLFPGLPVGLLTGYAHSPLIPQFEKSGMAVFKKPVVIGDLVEFLQRELG
;
A
#
# COMPACT_ATOMS: atom_id res chain seq x y z
N MET A 1 22.44 -10.76 8.83
CA MET A 1 21.54 -9.61 9.02
C MET A 1 20.57 -9.55 7.86
N LYS A 2 19.29 -9.39 8.16
CA LYS A 2 18.28 -9.30 7.12
C LYS A 2 18.28 -7.91 6.50
N GLY A 3 18.11 -7.83 5.18
CA GLY A 3 17.93 -6.57 4.51
C GLY A 3 16.63 -5.88 4.91
N ALA A 4 16.53 -4.58 4.60
CA ALA A 4 15.32 -3.82 4.88
C ALA A 4 14.16 -4.36 4.04
N LYS A 5 12.95 -4.31 4.61
CA LYS A 5 11.74 -4.68 3.88
C LYS A 5 11.38 -3.60 2.87
N HIS A 6 10.90 -4.00 1.72
CA HIS A 6 10.63 -3.12 0.60
C HIS A 6 9.11 -2.95 0.42
N ILE A 7 8.66 -1.70 0.46
CA ILE A 7 7.23 -1.36 0.44
C ILE A 7 6.90 -0.61 -0.84
N LEU A 8 5.84 -1.02 -1.51
CA LEU A 8 5.30 -0.29 -2.66
C LEU A 8 4.17 0.60 -2.17
N VAL A 9 4.28 1.89 -2.44
CA VAL A 9 3.20 2.86 -2.12
C VAL A 9 2.60 3.34 -3.43
N VAL A 10 1.30 3.23 -3.58
CA VAL A 10 0.59 3.64 -4.79
C VAL A 10 -0.44 4.70 -4.45
N ASP A 11 -0.23 5.92 -4.92
CA ASP A 11 -1.14 7.04 -4.69
C ASP A 11 -0.94 8.02 -5.84
N ASP A 12 -2.03 8.48 -6.46
CA ASP A 12 -1.96 9.41 -7.58
C ASP A 12 -1.47 10.81 -7.17
N ASP A 13 -1.48 11.12 -5.87
CA ASP A 13 -0.89 12.35 -5.35
C ASP A 13 0.59 12.09 -5.04
N PRO A 14 1.52 12.68 -5.83
CA PRO A 14 2.94 12.46 -5.58
C PRO A 14 3.43 13.02 -4.25
N GLY A 15 2.72 13.98 -3.68
CA GLY A 15 3.04 14.51 -2.36
C GLY A 15 2.85 13.49 -1.26
N ILE A 16 1.80 12.68 -1.35
CA ILE A 16 1.55 11.60 -0.40
C ILE A 16 2.62 10.53 -0.54
N GLY A 17 2.94 10.12 -1.77
CA GLY A 17 4.01 9.15 -2.01
C GLY A 17 5.35 9.61 -1.43
N ALA A 18 5.71 10.88 -1.64
CA ALA A 18 6.96 11.43 -1.12
C ALA A 18 6.95 11.47 0.41
N MET A 19 5.84 11.86 1.02
CA MET A 19 5.71 11.93 2.47
C MET A 19 5.84 10.54 3.11
N LEU A 20 5.14 9.55 2.55
CA LEU A 20 5.20 8.19 3.06
C LEU A 20 6.59 7.57 2.86
N THR A 21 7.24 7.85 1.74
CA THR A 21 8.61 7.38 1.50
C THR A 21 9.55 7.84 2.61
N LYS A 22 9.51 9.13 2.94
CA LYS A 22 10.36 9.68 4.00
C LYS A 22 10.00 9.14 5.38
N ALA A 23 8.70 9.11 5.68
CA ALA A 23 8.23 8.69 7.00
C ALA A 23 8.58 7.23 7.27
N LEU A 24 8.33 6.35 6.29
CA LEU A 24 8.59 4.92 6.46
C LEU A 24 10.08 4.62 6.43
N ALA A 25 10.87 5.39 5.67
CA ALA A 25 12.33 5.22 5.67
C ALA A 25 12.92 5.44 7.07
N ARG A 26 12.34 6.33 7.86
CA ARG A 26 12.78 6.56 9.25
C ARG A 26 12.57 5.35 10.14
N HIS A 27 11.69 4.44 9.74
CA HIS A 27 11.42 3.19 10.45
C HIS A 27 12.13 2.00 9.84
N GLY A 28 13.07 2.25 8.91
CA GLY A 28 13.92 1.21 8.34
C GLY A 28 13.37 0.54 7.09
N TYR A 29 12.31 1.07 6.47
CA TYR A 29 11.76 0.50 5.25
C TYR A 29 12.33 1.16 4.01
N LEU A 30 12.53 0.35 2.95
CA LEU A 30 12.76 0.86 1.61
C LEU A 30 11.40 1.07 0.95
N VAL A 31 11.21 2.20 0.29
CA VAL A 31 9.90 2.54 -0.29
C VAL A 31 10.07 2.97 -1.74
N ASP A 32 9.28 2.39 -2.62
CA ASP A 32 9.09 2.89 -3.97
C ASP A 32 7.67 3.43 -4.09
N ALA A 33 7.54 4.62 -4.66
CA ALA A 33 6.24 5.26 -4.87
C ALA A 33 5.85 5.19 -6.34
N ALA A 34 4.62 4.77 -6.60
CA ALA A 34 4.00 4.77 -7.92
C ALA A 34 2.79 5.69 -7.89
N THR A 35 2.51 6.38 -9.00
CA THR A 35 1.39 7.33 -9.08
C THR A 35 0.22 6.81 -9.90
N SER A 36 0.30 5.57 -10.37
CA SER A 36 -0.79 4.94 -11.11
C SER A 36 -0.72 3.42 -10.93
N ALA A 37 -1.83 2.76 -11.24
CA ALA A 37 -1.87 1.29 -11.21
C ALA A 37 -0.89 0.70 -12.23
N ASP A 38 -0.81 1.27 -13.43
CA ASP A 38 0.11 0.77 -14.45
C ASP A 38 1.56 0.90 -14.02
N ASP A 39 1.93 2.04 -13.43
CA ASP A 39 3.29 2.25 -12.90
C ASP A 39 3.60 1.26 -11.78
N ALA A 40 2.63 1.02 -10.90
CA ALA A 40 2.78 0.06 -9.81
C ALA A 40 3.04 -1.36 -10.34
N LEU A 41 2.28 -1.78 -11.37
CA LEU A 41 2.45 -3.10 -11.95
C LEU A 41 3.78 -3.24 -12.68
N LEU A 42 4.24 -2.19 -13.35
CA LEU A 42 5.57 -2.19 -13.97
C LEU A 42 6.67 -2.35 -12.92
N LYS A 43 6.59 -1.62 -11.82
CA LYS A 43 7.56 -1.74 -10.73
C LYS A 43 7.55 -3.15 -10.12
N ALA A 44 6.35 -3.72 -9.97
CA ALA A 44 6.21 -5.06 -9.38
C ALA A 44 6.75 -6.17 -10.29
N GLU A 45 6.89 -5.93 -11.58
CA GLU A 45 7.49 -6.91 -12.50
C GLU A 45 8.99 -7.09 -12.26
N THR A 46 9.67 -6.04 -11.81
CA THR A 46 11.14 -6.04 -11.70
C THR A 46 11.64 -5.97 -10.27
N THR A 47 10.77 -5.66 -9.32
CA THR A 47 11.15 -5.50 -7.91
C THR A 47 10.21 -6.32 -7.05
N ARG A 48 10.79 -7.07 -6.12
CA ARG A 48 10.01 -7.81 -5.14
C ARG A 48 9.66 -6.91 -3.97
N TYR A 49 8.38 -6.77 -3.70
CA TYR A 49 7.90 -6.01 -2.56
C TYR A 49 7.42 -6.95 -1.45
N ASP A 50 7.62 -6.51 -0.22
CA ASP A 50 7.18 -7.26 0.96
C ASP A 50 5.77 -6.87 1.38
N ALA A 51 5.35 -5.66 1.05
CA ALA A 51 3.99 -5.19 1.28
C ALA A 51 3.65 -4.07 0.31
N ALA A 52 2.37 -3.77 0.16
CA ALA A 52 1.90 -2.65 -0.65
C ALA A 52 0.88 -1.82 0.12
N LEU A 53 0.95 -0.51 -0.05
CA LEU A 53 -0.03 0.46 0.46
C LEU A 53 -0.63 1.16 -0.75
N VAL A 54 -1.93 1.02 -0.95
CA VAL A 54 -2.60 1.41 -2.19
C VAL A 54 -3.75 2.35 -1.91
N ASP A 55 -3.74 3.52 -2.56
CA ASP A 55 -4.88 4.43 -2.51
C ASP A 55 -6.10 3.79 -3.15
N LEU A 56 -7.21 3.79 -2.43
CA LEU A 56 -8.44 3.15 -2.89
C LEU A 56 -9.02 3.83 -4.12
N VAL A 57 -8.89 5.16 -4.21
CA VAL A 57 -9.48 5.94 -5.30
C VAL A 57 -8.39 6.60 -6.13
N MET A 58 -8.24 6.13 -7.38
CA MET A 58 -7.30 6.70 -8.35
C MET A 58 -7.98 6.85 -9.71
N PRO A 59 -7.60 7.86 -10.50
CA PRO A 59 -8.13 7.99 -11.86
C PRO A 59 -7.82 6.75 -12.72
N GLY A 60 -8.78 6.35 -13.52
CA GLY A 60 -8.66 5.26 -14.48
C GLY A 60 -8.90 3.91 -13.85
N ARG A 61 -7.97 3.39 -13.07
CA ARG A 61 -8.07 2.08 -12.44
C ARG A 61 -8.09 2.26 -10.93
N ASP A 62 -9.10 1.75 -10.26
CA ASP A 62 -9.22 1.93 -8.81
C ASP A 62 -8.26 1.06 -8.02
N GLY A 63 -8.02 1.48 -6.77
CA GLY A 63 -7.08 0.80 -5.89
C GLY A 63 -7.54 -0.58 -5.45
N ALA A 64 -8.85 -0.82 -5.41
CA ALA A 64 -9.39 -2.12 -5.07
C ALA A 64 -9.04 -3.14 -6.15
N ASP A 65 -9.20 -2.78 -7.42
CA ASP A 65 -8.86 -3.64 -8.55
C ASP A 65 -7.37 -3.92 -8.59
N LEU A 66 -6.54 -2.89 -8.41
CA LEU A 66 -5.09 -3.06 -8.34
C LEU A 66 -4.70 -3.99 -7.19
N SER A 67 -5.30 -3.81 -6.02
CA SER A 67 -4.99 -4.63 -4.84
C SER A 67 -5.31 -6.10 -5.06
N GLU A 68 -6.45 -6.40 -5.71
CA GLU A 68 -6.80 -7.76 -6.07
C GLU A 68 -5.81 -8.35 -7.08
N THR A 69 -5.38 -7.56 -8.06
CA THR A 69 -4.39 -7.98 -9.04
C THR A 69 -3.06 -8.31 -8.37
N LEU A 70 -2.60 -7.44 -7.47
CA LEU A 70 -1.34 -7.67 -6.75
C LEU A 70 -1.42 -8.93 -5.88
N ARG A 71 -2.53 -9.16 -5.21
CA ARG A 71 -2.68 -10.35 -4.37
C ARG A 71 -2.76 -11.63 -5.19
N ARG A 72 -3.32 -11.57 -6.38
CA ARG A 72 -3.37 -12.72 -7.31
C ARG A 72 -1.99 -13.02 -7.87
N LEU A 73 -1.23 -12.00 -8.26
CA LEU A 73 0.11 -12.18 -8.82
C LEU A 73 1.13 -12.55 -7.75
N PHE A 74 0.96 -12.06 -6.54
CA PHE A 74 1.87 -12.28 -5.41
C PHE A 74 1.10 -12.79 -4.21
N PRO A 75 0.74 -14.09 -4.20
CA PRO A 75 -0.02 -14.66 -3.07
C PRO A 75 0.70 -14.45 -1.75
N GLY A 76 -0.04 -14.01 -0.75
CA GLY A 76 0.53 -13.72 0.56
C GLY A 76 1.07 -12.31 0.74
N LEU A 77 1.04 -11.46 -0.32
CA LEU A 77 1.47 -10.07 -0.19
C LEU A 77 0.50 -9.30 0.73
N PRO A 78 0.99 -8.75 1.85
CA PRO A 78 0.15 -7.88 2.68
C PRO A 78 -0.18 -6.60 1.93
N VAL A 79 -1.45 -6.23 1.91
CA VAL A 79 -1.92 -5.01 1.25
C VAL A 79 -2.72 -4.17 2.23
N GLY A 80 -2.35 -2.90 2.37
CA GLY A 80 -3.11 -1.91 3.09
C GLY A 80 -3.74 -0.93 2.11
N LEU A 81 -5.04 -0.66 2.27
CA LEU A 81 -5.76 0.31 1.46
C LEU A 81 -5.80 1.65 2.17
N LEU A 82 -5.52 2.72 1.44
CA LEU A 82 -5.59 4.09 1.95
C LEU A 82 -6.85 4.74 1.38
N THR A 83 -7.68 5.34 2.23
CA THR A 83 -8.93 5.93 1.76
C THR A 83 -9.29 7.22 2.47
N GLY A 84 -9.73 8.22 1.70
CA GLY A 84 -10.35 9.42 2.22
C GLY A 84 -11.85 9.26 2.50
N TYR A 85 -12.42 8.13 2.11
CA TYR A 85 -13.84 7.84 2.26
C TYR A 85 -14.09 6.96 3.49
N ALA A 86 -14.10 7.60 4.67
CA ALA A 86 -14.22 6.91 5.95
C ALA A 86 -15.48 6.06 6.09
N HIS A 87 -16.52 6.36 5.29
CA HIS A 87 -17.82 5.70 5.37
C HIS A 87 -18.18 4.92 4.11
N SER A 88 -17.18 4.53 3.31
CA SER A 88 -17.45 3.72 2.13
C SER A 88 -18.10 2.40 2.53
N PRO A 89 -19.22 2.01 1.87
CA PRO A 89 -19.84 0.72 2.15
C PRO A 89 -18.98 -0.47 1.75
N LEU A 90 -17.89 -0.24 0.99
CA LEU A 90 -16.97 -1.30 0.57
C LEU A 90 -15.93 -1.65 1.62
N ILE A 91 -15.71 -0.79 2.62
CA ILE A 91 -14.68 -1.04 3.65
C ILE A 91 -14.85 -2.39 4.36
N PRO A 92 -16.08 -2.78 4.81
CA PRO A 92 -16.23 -4.08 5.45
C PRO A 92 -15.85 -5.26 4.54
N GLN A 93 -16.10 -5.14 3.22
CA GLN A 93 -15.71 -6.20 2.27
C GLN A 93 -14.20 -6.34 2.18
N PHE A 94 -13.46 -5.22 2.14
CA PHE A 94 -12.01 -5.25 2.09
C PHE A 94 -11.43 -5.85 3.36
N GLU A 95 -11.97 -5.47 4.51
CA GLU A 95 -11.51 -6.01 5.78
C GLU A 95 -11.78 -7.52 5.88
N LYS A 96 -12.93 -7.98 5.40
CA LYS A 96 -13.25 -9.42 5.36
C LYS A 96 -12.31 -10.19 4.45
N SER A 97 -11.81 -9.57 3.39
CA SER A 97 -10.88 -10.22 2.46
C SER A 97 -9.45 -10.26 2.99
N GLY A 98 -9.20 -9.74 4.19
CA GLY A 98 -7.90 -9.74 4.82
C GLY A 98 -7.05 -8.52 4.52
N MET A 99 -7.59 -7.52 3.84
CA MET A 99 -6.89 -6.26 3.60
C MET A 99 -7.12 -5.29 4.75
N ALA A 100 -6.05 -4.63 5.19
CA ALA A 100 -6.16 -3.56 6.16
C ALA A 100 -6.62 -2.28 5.46
N VAL A 101 -7.35 -1.43 6.17
CA VAL A 101 -7.85 -0.17 5.62
C VAL A 101 -7.42 0.97 6.54
N PHE A 102 -6.81 2.00 5.97
CA PHE A 102 -6.31 3.18 6.69
C PHE A 102 -6.98 4.43 6.15
N LYS A 103 -7.53 5.22 7.04
CA LYS A 103 -8.20 6.47 6.68
C LYS A 103 -7.19 7.58 6.45
N LYS A 104 -7.45 8.43 5.45
CA LYS A 104 -6.68 9.65 5.26
C LYS A 104 -7.25 10.78 6.11
N PRO A 105 -6.42 11.66 6.67
CA PRO A 105 -4.96 11.64 6.61
C PRO A 105 -4.40 10.45 7.39
N VAL A 106 -3.42 9.77 6.79
CA VAL A 106 -2.86 8.56 7.40
C VAL A 106 -2.06 8.88 8.65
N VAL A 107 -2.13 7.99 9.62
CA VAL A 107 -1.32 8.07 10.83
C VAL A 107 -0.15 7.10 10.63
N ILE A 108 1.07 7.63 10.59
CA ILE A 108 2.27 6.84 10.28
C ILE A 108 2.44 5.68 11.26
N GLY A 109 2.16 5.92 12.54
CA GLY A 109 2.24 4.85 13.54
C GLY A 109 1.35 3.66 13.23
N ASP A 110 0.16 3.91 12.67
CA ASP A 110 -0.76 2.83 12.29
C ASP A 110 -0.20 2.01 11.13
N LEU A 111 0.41 2.67 10.15
CA LEU A 111 1.06 1.98 9.02
C LEU A 111 2.24 1.15 9.49
N VAL A 112 3.07 1.71 10.35
CA VAL A 112 4.24 1.00 10.90
C VAL A 112 3.81 -0.21 11.70
N GLU A 113 2.76 -0.07 12.53
CA GLU A 113 2.22 -1.18 13.29
C GLU A 113 1.73 -2.31 12.37
N PHE A 114 1.02 -1.96 11.30
CA PHE A 114 0.59 -2.94 10.30
C PHE A 114 1.78 -3.65 9.67
N LEU A 115 2.78 -2.89 9.25
CA LEU A 115 3.96 -3.46 8.60
C LEU A 115 4.75 -4.36 9.56
N GLN A 116 4.90 -3.96 10.81
CA GLN A 116 5.59 -4.78 11.81
C GLN A 116 4.83 -6.07 12.10
N ARG A 117 3.50 -6.01 12.18
CA ARG A 117 2.69 -7.18 12.42
C ARG A 117 2.74 -8.16 11.26
N GLU A 118 2.74 -7.66 10.02
CA GLU A 118 2.70 -8.51 8.83
C GLU A 118 4.09 -9.00 8.40
N LEU A 119 5.13 -8.21 8.63
CA LEU A 119 6.48 -8.52 8.12
C LEU A 119 7.46 -8.94 9.22
N GLY A 120 7.07 -8.78 10.45
CA GLY A 120 7.95 -9.10 11.58
C GLY A 120 8.97 -8.01 11.80
#